data_06227d29d09ecb20d7f39b9ee1d3e2fb
#
_entry.id   06227d29d09ecb20d7f39b9ee1d3e2fb
#
_cell.length_a   1.000
_cell.length_b   1.000
_cell.length_c   1.000
_cell.angle_alpha   90.00
_cell.angle_beta   90.00
_cell.angle_gamma   90.00
#
_symmetry.space_group_name_H-M   'P 1'
#
loop_
_entity.id
_entity.type
_entity.pdbx_description
1 polymer ?
#
loop_
_entity_poly.entity_id
_entity_poly.type
_entity_poly.pdbx_seq_one_letter_code
_entity_poly.pdbx_strand_id
1 'polypeptide(L)'
;NLLTNFTSTSTVYLRHELKIMPPNADSSSAIEQFEDRLAGHFPHEPTPGQGRLIHAFSRFLFSPQPRCTLIVRGYAGTGKTTSIGAFVRALSELGAPTELLAPTGRAAKVMQTYAGRSASTIHREIYRSVRSKDGSTAYGLAPNLKERAIFIVDEASMIGESGGASDKGNFQYRSLLDDLMEYVFNGEDCRLVLVGDDAQLPPVGHAESPALNEDRLRRDFNLTV
;
A
#
# COMPACT_ATOMS: atom_id res chain seq x y z
N ASN A 1 15.14 5.27 -37.50
CA ASN A 1 15.17 6.44 -36.59
C ASN A 1 13.77 7.07 -36.35
N LEU A 2 12.72 6.25 -36.31
CA LEU A 2 11.34 6.72 -36.06
C LEU A 2 10.58 5.89 -35.03
N LEU A 3 11.28 5.02 -34.28
CA LEU A 3 10.65 4.12 -33.31
C LEU A 3 10.94 4.45 -31.83
N THR A 4 11.69 5.51 -31.54
CA THR A 4 12.04 5.90 -30.16
C THR A 4 11.15 6.97 -29.55
N ASN A 5 10.23 7.58 -30.33
CA ASN A 5 9.40 8.68 -29.82
C ASN A 5 7.99 8.28 -29.37
N PHE A 6 7.57 7.03 -29.58
CA PHE A 6 6.20 6.63 -29.22
C PHE A 6 6.02 6.21 -27.76
N THR A 7 7.08 5.78 -27.09
CA THR A 7 7.00 5.32 -25.69
C THR A 7 6.99 6.47 -24.67
N SER A 8 7.62 7.57 -24.99
CA SER A 8 7.70 8.74 -24.10
C SER A 8 6.36 9.52 -24.02
N THR A 9 5.67 9.62 -25.16
CA THR A 9 4.43 10.40 -25.24
C THR A 9 3.27 9.70 -24.51
N SER A 10 3.17 8.39 -24.60
CA SER A 10 2.11 7.62 -23.91
C SER A 10 2.26 7.67 -22.39
N THR A 11 3.48 7.60 -21.88
CA THR A 11 3.76 7.68 -20.43
C THR A 11 3.46 9.08 -19.88
N VAL A 12 3.74 10.12 -20.64
CA VAL A 12 3.45 11.52 -20.25
C VAL A 12 1.96 11.79 -20.26
N TYR A 13 1.20 11.25 -21.24
CA TYR A 13 -0.26 11.41 -21.29
C TYR A 13 -0.96 10.72 -20.11
N LEU A 14 -0.58 9.50 -19.78
CA LEU A 14 -1.15 8.79 -18.62
C LEU A 14 -0.82 9.48 -17.29
N ARG A 15 0.40 10.03 -17.14
CA ARG A 15 0.75 10.86 -15.99
C ARG A 15 -0.06 12.15 -15.91
N HIS A 16 -0.46 12.71 -17.05
CA HIS A 16 -1.27 13.91 -17.11
C HIS A 16 -2.75 13.60 -16.82
N GLU A 17 -3.27 12.47 -17.28
CA GLU A 17 -4.65 12.04 -17.00
C GLU A 17 -4.86 11.70 -15.51
N LEU A 18 -3.91 11.04 -14.86
CA LEU A 18 -3.94 10.84 -13.41
C LEU A 18 -3.83 12.17 -12.62
N LYS A 19 -3.29 13.23 -13.23
CA LYS A 19 -3.13 14.55 -12.61
C LYS A 19 -4.34 15.48 -12.80
N ILE A 20 -5.20 15.21 -13.78
CA ILE A 20 -6.23 16.16 -14.27
C ILE A 20 -7.63 15.54 -14.27
N MET A 21 -7.90 14.46 -13.57
CA MET A 21 -9.30 14.05 -13.50
C MET A 21 -10.06 14.97 -12.55
N PRO A 22 -10.89 15.91 -13.07
CA PRO A 22 -11.84 16.61 -12.25
C PRO A 22 -12.85 15.60 -11.71
N PRO A 23 -13.43 15.83 -10.54
CA PRO A 23 -14.32 14.87 -9.88
C PRO A 23 -15.67 14.62 -10.59
N ASN A 24 -15.86 15.11 -11.80
CA ASN A 24 -17.15 15.07 -12.50
C ASN A 24 -16.99 14.66 -13.97
N ALA A 25 -17.53 13.55 -14.33
CA ALA A 25 -17.96 12.99 -15.60
C ALA A 25 -17.14 11.82 -16.21
N ASP A 26 -15.81 11.80 -16.13
CA ASP A 26 -15.01 10.72 -16.77
C ASP A 26 -14.51 9.62 -15.83
N SER A 27 -14.76 9.75 -14.52
CA SER A 27 -14.29 8.75 -13.55
C SER A 27 -14.92 7.37 -13.74
N SER A 28 -16.17 7.27 -14.18
CA SER A 28 -16.82 5.98 -14.43
C SER A 28 -16.15 5.22 -15.56
N SER A 29 -15.83 5.89 -16.68
CA SER A 29 -15.17 5.25 -17.82
C SER A 29 -13.74 4.81 -17.47
N ALA A 30 -13.00 5.62 -16.70
CA ALA A 30 -11.65 5.26 -16.27
C ALA A 30 -11.66 4.09 -15.28
N ILE A 31 -12.65 4.04 -14.38
CA ILE A 31 -12.87 2.93 -13.45
C ILE A 31 -13.13 1.66 -14.24
N GLU A 32 -14.09 1.66 -15.18
CA GLU A 32 -14.43 0.50 -16.01
C GLU A 32 -13.23 0.00 -16.82
N GLN A 33 -12.51 0.89 -17.48
CA GLN A 33 -11.30 0.54 -18.23
C GLN A 33 -10.22 -0.09 -17.34
N PHE A 34 -10.07 0.39 -16.11
CA PHE A 34 -9.11 -0.19 -15.18
C PHE A 34 -9.59 -1.52 -14.63
N GLU A 35 -10.89 -1.70 -14.40
CA GLU A 35 -11.48 -2.99 -14.01
C GLU A 35 -11.21 -4.07 -15.05
N ASP A 36 -11.45 -3.77 -16.33
CA ASP A 36 -11.18 -4.68 -17.44
C ASP A 36 -9.70 -5.05 -17.52
N ARG A 37 -8.82 -4.04 -17.39
CA ARG A 37 -7.37 -4.24 -17.38
C ARG A 37 -6.95 -5.12 -16.21
N LEU A 38 -7.44 -4.82 -15.02
CA LEU A 38 -7.12 -5.57 -13.80
C LEU A 38 -7.64 -7.02 -13.89
N ALA A 39 -8.85 -7.23 -14.39
CA ALA A 39 -9.41 -8.55 -14.64
C ALA A 39 -8.55 -9.37 -15.61
N GLY A 40 -8.01 -8.74 -16.65
CA GLY A 40 -7.12 -9.38 -17.62
C GLY A 40 -5.80 -9.93 -17.03
N HIS A 41 -5.41 -9.49 -15.84
CA HIS A 41 -4.24 -10.01 -15.14
C HIS A 41 -4.51 -11.23 -14.26
N PHE A 42 -5.75 -11.66 -14.12
CA PHE A 42 -6.06 -12.89 -13.42
C PHE A 42 -5.76 -14.11 -14.30
N PRO A 43 -5.23 -15.21 -13.73
CA PRO A 43 -4.91 -16.42 -14.49
C PRO A 43 -6.16 -17.18 -14.95
N HIS A 44 -7.30 -16.89 -14.36
CA HIS A 44 -8.61 -17.47 -14.63
C HIS A 44 -9.68 -16.40 -14.48
N GLU A 45 -10.90 -16.69 -14.92
CA GLU A 45 -12.04 -15.81 -14.68
C GLU A 45 -12.17 -15.49 -13.18
N PRO A 46 -12.23 -14.20 -12.81
CA PRO A 46 -12.33 -13.81 -11.40
C PRO A 46 -13.60 -14.34 -10.74
N THR A 47 -13.43 -14.89 -9.55
CA THR A 47 -14.60 -15.27 -8.73
C THR A 47 -15.42 -14.04 -8.32
N PRO A 48 -16.69 -14.19 -7.89
CA PRO A 48 -17.50 -13.06 -7.44
C PRO A 48 -16.84 -12.23 -6.33
N GLY A 49 -16.07 -12.87 -5.44
CA GLY A 49 -15.27 -12.19 -4.40
C GLY A 49 -14.13 -11.36 -4.98
N GLN A 50 -13.42 -11.91 -5.95
CA GLN A 50 -12.35 -11.20 -6.67
C GLN A 50 -12.92 -10.07 -7.54
N GLY A 51 -14.10 -10.25 -8.15
CA GLY A 51 -14.79 -9.17 -8.87
C GLY A 51 -15.10 -7.97 -7.98
N ARG A 52 -15.61 -8.21 -6.75
CA ARG A 52 -15.79 -7.12 -5.78
C ARG A 52 -14.47 -6.43 -5.41
N LEU A 53 -13.38 -7.17 -5.31
CA LEU A 53 -12.08 -6.60 -5.00
C LEU A 53 -11.50 -5.80 -6.18
N ILE A 54 -11.70 -6.26 -7.42
CA ILE A 54 -11.39 -5.51 -8.64
C ILE A 54 -12.08 -4.14 -8.60
N HIS A 55 -13.39 -4.13 -8.33
CA HIS A 55 -14.16 -2.89 -8.21
C HIS A 55 -13.64 -1.99 -7.07
N ALA A 56 -13.32 -2.57 -5.92
CA ALA A 56 -12.78 -1.80 -4.79
C ALA A 56 -11.41 -1.18 -5.11
N PHE A 57 -10.50 -1.91 -5.76
CA PHE A 57 -9.20 -1.39 -6.21
C PHE A 57 -9.35 -0.24 -7.20
N SER A 58 -10.27 -0.38 -8.15
CA SER A 58 -10.51 0.64 -9.17
C SER A 58 -11.05 1.91 -8.52
N ARG A 59 -12.04 1.82 -7.67
CA ARG A 59 -12.56 2.98 -6.92
C ARG A 59 -11.52 3.62 -6.01
N PHE A 60 -10.71 2.82 -5.34
CA PHE A 60 -9.61 3.31 -4.52
C PHE A 60 -8.59 4.10 -5.35
N LEU A 61 -8.20 3.58 -6.51
CA LEU A 61 -7.21 4.20 -7.38
C LEU A 61 -7.65 5.58 -7.87
N PHE A 62 -8.93 5.70 -8.24
CA PHE A 62 -9.50 6.94 -8.78
C PHE A 62 -10.26 7.79 -7.73
N SER A 63 -10.16 7.44 -6.46
CA SER A 63 -10.78 8.23 -5.40
C SER A 63 -10.17 9.64 -5.33
N PRO A 64 -10.98 10.72 -5.28
CA PRO A 64 -10.49 12.08 -5.09
C PRO A 64 -10.14 12.39 -3.62
N GLN A 65 -10.41 11.45 -2.72
CA GLN A 65 -10.25 11.67 -1.28
C GLN A 65 -8.78 11.67 -0.88
N PRO A 66 -8.35 12.64 -0.05
CA PRO A 66 -7.01 12.63 0.53
C PRO A 66 -6.86 11.47 1.52
N ARG A 67 -5.62 11.04 1.74
CA ARG A 67 -5.29 10.00 2.72
C ARG A 67 -6.12 8.72 2.53
N CYS A 68 -6.36 8.35 1.26
CA CYS A 68 -7.20 7.21 0.91
C CYS A 68 -6.49 5.90 1.30
N THR A 69 -7.20 5.05 2.04
CA THR A 69 -6.72 3.74 2.48
C THR A 69 -7.73 2.67 2.08
N LEU A 70 -7.25 1.56 1.53
CA LEU A 70 -8.05 0.37 1.25
C LEU A 70 -7.63 -0.77 2.17
N ILE A 71 -8.58 -1.34 2.91
CA ILE A 71 -8.37 -2.54 3.70
C ILE A 71 -8.91 -3.75 2.95
N VAL A 72 -8.03 -4.71 2.69
CA VAL A 72 -8.36 -5.98 2.05
C VAL A 72 -8.29 -7.09 3.10
N ARG A 73 -9.45 -7.60 3.51
CA ARG A 73 -9.55 -8.69 4.46
C ARG A 73 -9.99 -9.97 3.78
N GLY A 74 -9.53 -11.09 4.27
CA GLY A 74 -10.01 -12.40 3.83
C GLY A 74 -9.19 -13.54 4.39
N TYR A 75 -9.79 -14.69 4.50
CA TYR A 75 -9.15 -15.90 4.98
C TYR A 75 -8.05 -16.41 4.06
N ALA A 76 -7.19 -17.29 4.59
CA ALA A 76 -6.22 -18.00 3.76
C ALA A 76 -6.92 -18.74 2.60
N GLY A 77 -6.31 -18.74 1.42
CA GLY A 77 -6.87 -19.40 0.24
C GLY A 77 -7.99 -18.66 -0.51
N THR A 78 -8.40 -17.45 -0.07
CA THR A 78 -9.43 -16.66 -0.76
C THR A 78 -8.94 -15.93 -2.02
N GLY A 79 -7.66 -16.09 -2.38
CA GLY A 79 -7.09 -15.47 -3.58
C GLY A 79 -6.56 -14.05 -3.38
N LYS A 80 -6.33 -13.59 -2.14
CA LYS A 80 -5.73 -12.28 -1.86
C LYS A 80 -4.43 -12.07 -2.64
N THR A 81 -3.50 -13.01 -2.53
CA THR A 81 -2.20 -12.98 -3.23
C THR A 81 -2.33 -12.83 -4.73
N THR A 82 -3.26 -13.58 -5.35
CA THR A 82 -3.54 -13.49 -6.79
C THR A 82 -4.07 -12.11 -7.15
N SER A 83 -5.01 -11.59 -6.37
CA SER A 83 -5.63 -10.28 -6.61
C SER A 83 -4.61 -9.15 -6.43
N ILE A 84 -3.76 -9.20 -5.41
CA ILE A 84 -2.69 -8.22 -5.21
C ILE A 84 -1.66 -8.29 -6.34
N GLY A 85 -1.25 -9.48 -6.75
CA GLY A 85 -0.35 -9.65 -7.90
C GLY A 85 -0.93 -9.08 -9.19
N ALA A 86 -2.21 -9.29 -9.45
CA ALA A 86 -2.92 -8.70 -10.59
C ALA A 86 -2.95 -7.17 -10.49
N PHE A 87 -3.28 -6.62 -9.31
CA PHE A 87 -3.31 -5.18 -9.07
C PHE A 87 -1.93 -4.53 -9.29
N VAL A 88 -0.88 -5.13 -8.76
CA VAL A 88 0.51 -4.64 -8.96
C VAL A 88 0.89 -4.63 -10.44
N ARG A 89 0.50 -5.64 -11.22
CA ARG A 89 0.73 -5.66 -12.67
C ARG A 89 -0.03 -4.56 -13.39
N ALA A 90 -1.31 -4.38 -13.08
CA ALA A 90 -2.13 -3.31 -13.65
C ALA A 90 -1.56 -1.91 -13.32
N LEU A 91 -1.12 -1.68 -12.08
CA LEU A 91 -0.45 -0.44 -11.67
C LEU A 91 0.86 -0.21 -12.43
N SER A 92 1.63 -1.28 -12.68
CA SER A 92 2.88 -1.21 -13.45
C SER A 92 2.65 -0.76 -14.89
N GLU A 93 1.58 -1.24 -15.53
CA GLU A 93 1.21 -0.82 -16.89
C GLU A 93 0.79 0.65 -16.95
N LEU A 94 0.19 1.16 -15.87
CA LEU A 94 -0.12 2.59 -15.74
C LEU A 94 1.11 3.44 -15.40
N GLY A 95 2.26 2.83 -15.13
CA GLY A 95 3.44 3.54 -14.64
C GLY A 95 3.24 4.15 -13.25
N ALA A 96 2.28 3.67 -12.46
CA ALA A 96 2.01 4.16 -11.12
C ALA A 96 3.13 3.76 -10.15
N PRO A 97 3.73 4.70 -9.42
CA PRO A 97 4.72 4.38 -8.39
C PRO A 97 4.10 3.46 -7.34
N THR A 98 4.73 2.31 -7.09
CA THR A 98 4.18 1.29 -6.21
C THR A 98 5.27 0.75 -5.30
N GLU A 99 5.01 0.77 -3.99
CA GLU A 99 5.90 0.27 -2.94
C GLU A 99 5.27 -0.96 -2.29
N LEU A 100 6.00 -2.07 -2.32
CA LEU A 100 5.53 -3.35 -1.76
C LEU A 100 6.21 -3.59 -0.42
N LEU A 101 5.41 -3.69 0.64
CA LEU A 101 5.88 -3.76 2.01
C LEU A 101 5.30 -4.96 2.75
N ALA A 102 6.04 -5.46 3.73
CA ALA A 102 5.55 -6.47 4.66
C ALA A 102 6.16 -6.28 6.06
N PRO A 103 5.54 -6.79 7.12
CA PRO A 103 6.08 -6.69 8.49
C PRO A 103 7.40 -7.43 8.68
N THR A 104 7.63 -8.52 7.95
CA THR A 104 8.79 -9.39 8.09
C THR A 104 9.54 -9.61 6.77
N GLY A 105 10.84 -9.90 6.86
CA GLY A 105 11.65 -10.20 5.67
C GLY A 105 11.16 -11.44 4.91
N ARG A 106 10.61 -12.44 5.62
CA ARG A 106 10.02 -13.63 4.99
C ARG A 106 8.77 -13.27 4.18
N ALA A 107 7.86 -12.50 4.75
CA ALA A 107 6.65 -12.04 4.06
C ALA A 107 7.00 -11.15 2.86
N ALA A 108 7.97 -10.24 3.00
CA ALA A 108 8.45 -9.42 1.88
C ALA A 108 8.99 -10.29 0.73
N LYS A 109 9.75 -11.33 1.03
CA LYS A 109 10.27 -12.25 0.01
C LYS A 109 9.16 -13.03 -0.70
N VAL A 110 8.14 -13.47 0.01
CA VAL A 110 6.96 -14.12 -0.57
C VAL A 110 6.21 -13.13 -1.47
N MET A 111 5.97 -11.90 -0.98
CA MET A 111 5.33 -10.83 -1.75
C MET A 111 6.08 -10.52 -3.04
N GLN A 112 7.40 -10.42 -2.99
CA GLN A 112 8.23 -10.23 -4.19
C GLN A 112 8.01 -11.31 -5.23
N THR A 113 7.87 -12.57 -4.80
CA THR A 113 7.70 -13.71 -5.71
C THR A 113 6.39 -13.63 -6.48
N TYR A 114 5.27 -13.38 -5.81
CA TYR A 114 3.98 -13.36 -6.50
C TYR A 114 3.68 -12.04 -7.22
N ALA A 115 4.23 -10.92 -6.74
CA ALA A 115 4.06 -9.62 -7.37
C ALA A 115 5.00 -9.40 -8.56
N GLY A 116 6.10 -10.17 -8.66
CA GLY A 116 7.11 -10.02 -9.72
C GLY A 116 7.91 -8.72 -9.61
N ARG A 117 7.92 -8.06 -8.44
CA ARG A 117 8.61 -6.80 -8.16
C ARG A 117 9.27 -6.86 -6.79
N SER A 118 10.30 -6.03 -6.58
CA SER A 118 10.98 -5.96 -5.29
C SER A 118 10.00 -5.54 -4.18
N ALA A 119 10.11 -6.20 -3.04
CA ALA A 119 9.38 -5.86 -1.83
C ALA A 119 10.37 -5.68 -0.66
N SER A 120 10.01 -4.85 0.29
CA SER A 120 10.83 -4.50 1.44
C SER A 120 10.08 -4.76 2.75
N THR A 121 10.80 -4.76 3.87
CA THR A 121 10.12 -4.69 5.16
C THR A 121 9.69 -3.25 5.44
N ILE A 122 8.58 -3.08 6.18
CA ILE A 122 8.11 -1.76 6.64
C ILE A 122 9.27 -1.02 7.30
N HIS A 123 9.96 -1.65 8.25
CA HIS A 123 11.08 -1.04 8.96
C HIS A 123 12.19 -0.52 8.03
N ARG A 124 12.56 -1.30 7.02
CA ARG A 124 13.60 -0.90 6.07
C ARG A 124 13.17 0.29 5.22
N GLU A 125 11.90 0.39 4.91
CA GLU A 125 11.37 1.49 4.10
C GLU A 125 11.27 2.78 4.90
N ILE A 126 10.68 2.73 6.10
CA ILE A 126 10.28 3.94 6.82
C ILE A 126 11.35 4.49 7.77
N TYR A 127 12.34 3.68 8.18
CA TYR A 127 13.37 4.15 9.12
C TYR A 127 14.73 4.32 8.46
N ARG A 128 15.47 5.30 8.95
CA ARG A 128 16.87 5.55 8.60
C ARG A 128 17.70 5.75 9.86
N SER A 129 18.97 5.37 9.78
CA SER A 129 19.90 5.69 10.87
C SER A 129 20.26 7.17 10.83
N VAL A 130 20.09 7.84 11.94
CA VAL A 130 20.44 9.24 12.15
C VAL A 130 21.60 9.30 13.13
N ARG A 131 22.69 9.92 12.74
CA ARG A 131 23.85 10.12 13.62
C ARG A 131 23.60 11.36 14.45
N SER A 132 23.54 11.21 15.77
CA SER A 132 23.41 12.31 16.72
C SER A 132 24.74 13.08 16.84
N LYS A 133 24.67 14.33 17.30
CA LYS A 133 25.87 15.18 17.48
C LYS A 133 26.88 14.64 18.50
N ASP A 134 26.43 13.79 19.40
CA ASP A 134 27.25 13.07 20.39
C ASP A 134 27.92 11.79 19.86
N GLY A 135 27.74 11.49 18.55
CA GLY A 135 28.30 10.31 17.92
C GLY A 135 27.44 9.04 18.06
N SER A 136 26.34 9.09 18.81
CA SER A 136 25.41 7.96 18.90
C SER A 136 24.62 7.80 17.60
N THR A 137 24.22 6.56 17.30
CA THR A 137 23.36 6.27 16.14
C THR A 137 21.96 5.96 16.66
N ALA A 138 21.00 6.75 16.22
CA ALA A 138 19.58 6.52 16.47
C ALA A 138 18.87 6.16 15.16
N TYR A 139 17.76 5.45 15.24
CA TYR A 139 16.87 5.24 14.10
C TYR A 139 15.71 6.22 14.22
N GLY A 140 15.42 6.93 13.15
CA GLY A 140 14.30 7.86 13.08
C GLY A 140 13.46 7.61 11.83
N LEU A 141 12.24 8.13 11.83
CA LEU A 141 11.36 8.09 10.68
C LEU A 141 12.01 8.88 9.54
N ALA A 142 12.12 8.27 8.38
CA ALA A 142 12.64 8.93 7.19
C ALA A 142 11.60 9.90 6.61
N PRO A 143 12.00 10.96 5.92
CA PRO A 143 11.06 11.73 5.12
C PRO A 143 10.58 10.89 3.94
N ASN A 144 9.27 10.92 3.67
CA ASN A 144 8.73 10.33 2.46
C ASN A 144 8.77 11.38 1.32
N LEU A 145 9.66 11.14 0.37
CA LEU A 145 9.83 12.02 -0.80
C LEU A 145 9.09 11.48 -2.04
N LYS A 146 8.22 10.49 -1.85
CA LYS A 146 7.47 9.89 -2.94
C LYS A 146 6.20 10.70 -3.22
N GLU A 147 5.88 10.79 -4.49
CA GLU A 147 4.68 11.48 -4.98
C GLU A 147 3.74 10.46 -5.62
N ARG A 148 2.48 10.50 -5.26
CA ARG A 148 1.40 9.64 -5.81
C ARG A 148 1.72 8.16 -5.76
N ALA A 149 2.53 7.75 -4.79
CA ALA A 149 2.92 6.37 -4.61
C ALA A 149 1.80 5.57 -3.92
N ILE A 150 1.60 4.34 -4.39
CA ILE A 150 0.67 3.40 -3.79
C ILE A 150 1.49 2.42 -2.95
N PHE A 151 1.35 2.51 -1.64
CA PHE A 151 1.95 1.58 -0.71
C PHE A 151 1.02 0.39 -0.51
N ILE A 152 1.51 -0.81 -0.73
CA ILE A 152 0.76 -2.05 -0.52
C ILE A 152 1.48 -2.83 0.57
N VAL A 153 0.80 -3.04 1.69
CA VAL A 153 1.32 -3.75 2.86
C VAL A 153 0.61 -5.09 2.97
N ASP A 154 1.33 -6.18 2.71
CA ASP A 154 0.81 -7.53 2.94
C ASP A 154 1.09 -7.99 4.37
N GLU A 155 0.33 -8.97 4.86
CA GLU A 155 0.37 -9.48 6.24
C GLU A 155 0.18 -8.36 7.29
N ALA A 156 -0.65 -7.36 6.97
CA ALA A 156 -0.90 -6.22 7.86
C ALA A 156 -1.50 -6.64 9.21
N SER A 157 -2.15 -7.82 9.29
CA SER A 157 -2.62 -8.42 10.55
C SER A 157 -1.53 -8.60 11.61
N MET A 158 -0.26 -8.68 11.20
CA MET A 158 0.89 -8.82 12.11
C MET A 158 1.40 -7.48 12.67
N ILE A 159 0.89 -6.36 12.21
CA ILE A 159 1.33 -5.03 12.68
C ILE A 159 0.68 -4.76 14.04
N GLY A 160 1.50 -4.77 15.09
CA GLY A 160 1.09 -4.45 16.46
C GLY A 160 1.28 -2.99 16.81
N GLU A 161 0.68 -2.60 17.95
CA GLU A 161 0.86 -1.28 18.56
C GLU A 161 2.08 -1.19 19.45
N SER A 162 2.58 -2.33 19.88
CA SER A 162 3.70 -2.36 20.84
C SER A 162 4.96 -1.88 20.14
N GLY A 163 5.34 -0.65 20.38
CA GLY A 163 6.75 -0.29 20.39
C GLY A 163 7.42 -1.20 21.43
N GLY A 164 8.22 -2.17 20.99
CA GLY A 164 8.89 -3.09 21.90
C GLY A 164 9.66 -2.31 22.96
N ALA A 165 9.37 -2.58 24.22
CA ALA A 165 10.15 -2.09 25.34
C ALA A 165 11.57 -2.66 25.21
N SER A 166 12.45 -2.01 24.52
CA SER A 166 13.88 -2.23 24.64
C SER A 166 14.41 -1.25 25.69
N ASP A 167 14.88 -1.81 26.77
CA ASP A 167 15.31 -1.24 28.06
C ASP A 167 16.56 -0.32 27.97
N LYS A 168 16.85 0.27 26.82
CA LYS A 168 18.03 1.14 26.61
C LYS A 168 17.75 2.31 25.69
N GLY A 169 17.28 3.39 26.26
CA GLY A 169 17.39 4.71 25.65
C GLY A 169 16.06 5.41 25.36
N ASN A 170 16.03 6.65 25.63
CA ASN A 170 15.01 7.70 25.60
C ASN A 170 14.17 7.82 24.31
N PHE A 171 13.75 6.71 23.69
CA PHE A 171 12.82 6.70 22.57
C PHE A 171 11.44 6.32 23.10
N GLN A 172 10.54 7.27 23.06
CA GLN A 172 9.10 7.03 23.12
C GLN A 172 8.74 6.28 21.84
N TYR A 173 8.76 4.92 21.88
CA TYR A 173 8.41 4.10 20.73
C TYR A 173 6.94 4.32 20.40
N ARG A 174 6.71 5.07 19.35
CA ARG A 174 5.43 5.09 18.65
C ARG A 174 5.18 3.69 18.09
N SER A 175 3.92 3.35 17.86
CA SER A 175 3.63 2.07 17.24
C SER A 175 4.13 2.03 15.80
N LEU A 176 4.48 0.84 15.31
CA LEU A 176 4.87 0.67 13.90
C LEU A 176 3.75 1.12 12.96
N LEU A 177 2.49 0.97 13.37
CA LEU A 177 1.33 1.42 12.62
C LEU A 177 1.31 2.96 12.52
N ASP A 178 1.53 3.67 13.65
CA ASP A 178 1.56 5.13 13.67
C ASP A 178 2.66 5.68 12.76
N ASP A 179 3.85 5.08 12.84
CA ASP A 179 4.99 5.49 12.02
C ASP A 179 4.77 5.19 10.54
N LEU A 180 4.15 4.06 10.21
CA LEU A 180 3.77 3.73 8.83
C LEU A 180 2.76 4.75 8.28
N MET A 181 1.73 5.08 9.06
CA MET A 181 0.71 6.05 8.65
C MET A 181 1.31 7.44 8.45
N GLU A 182 2.15 7.88 9.39
CA GLU A 182 2.83 9.16 9.25
C GLU A 182 3.74 9.18 8.02
N TYR A 183 4.54 8.13 7.83
CA TYR A 183 5.43 8.04 6.67
C TYR A 183 4.66 8.11 5.35
N VAL A 184 3.66 7.26 5.18
CA VAL A 184 2.90 7.19 3.92
C VAL A 184 2.25 8.53 3.60
N PHE A 185 1.56 9.13 4.57
CA PHE A 185 0.76 10.33 4.33
C PHE A 185 1.51 11.65 4.51
N ASN A 186 2.82 11.62 4.81
CA ASN A 186 3.72 12.74 4.62
C ASN A 186 4.23 12.85 3.17
N GLY A 187 4.06 11.80 2.34
CA GLY A 187 4.29 11.89 0.91
C GLY A 187 3.13 12.61 0.19
N GLU A 188 3.43 13.18 -0.97
CA GLU A 188 2.43 13.91 -1.75
C GLU A 188 1.48 12.93 -2.46
N ASP A 189 0.16 13.05 -2.19
CA ASP A 189 -0.90 12.22 -2.78
C ASP A 189 -0.66 10.71 -2.68
N CYS A 190 0.07 10.25 -1.67
CA CYS A 190 0.31 8.84 -1.44
C CYS A 190 -0.95 8.13 -0.91
N ARG A 191 -1.08 6.85 -1.26
CA ARG A 191 -2.20 5.98 -0.92
C ARG A 191 -1.72 4.72 -0.25
N LEU A 192 -2.58 4.07 0.54
CA LEU A 192 -2.24 2.88 1.30
C LEU A 192 -3.23 1.75 1.05
N VAL A 193 -2.72 0.55 0.81
CA VAL A 193 -3.49 -0.70 0.81
C VAL A 193 -2.96 -1.58 1.93
N LEU A 194 -3.82 -1.96 2.86
CA LEU A 194 -3.52 -2.90 3.94
C LEU A 194 -4.18 -4.24 3.62
N VAL A 195 -3.39 -5.29 3.52
CA VAL A 195 -3.86 -6.64 3.21
C VAL A 195 -3.60 -7.54 4.40
N GLY A 196 -4.62 -8.23 4.88
CA GLY A 196 -4.47 -9.11 6.03
C GLY A 196 -5.49 -10.23 6.10
N ASP A 197 -5.33 -11.08 7.10
CA ASP A 197 -6.18 -12.24 7.35
C ASP A 197 -6.81 -12.09 8.74
N ASP A 198 -8.13 -12.00 8.79
CA ASP A 198 -8.88 -11.88 10.05
C ASP A 198 -8.83 -13.16 10.91
N ALA A 199 -8.47 -14.31 10.30
CA ALA A 199 -8.32 -15.57 11.03
C ALA A 199 -6.91 -15.76 11.62
N GLN A 200 -5.96 -14.91 11.26
CA GLN A 200 -4.64 -14.94 11.91
C GLN A 200 -4.74 -14.37 13.33
N LEU A 201 -3.91 -14.90 14.21
CA LEU A 201 -3.82 -14.39 15.57
C LEU A 201 -3.41 -12.91 15.53
N PRO A 202 -4.16 -12.04 16.22
CA PRO A 202 -3.76 -10.64 16.33
C PRO A 202 -2.42 -10.50 17.05
N PRO A 203 -1.76 -9.36 16.95
CA PRO A 203 -0.54 -9.10 17.70
C PRO A 203 -0.75 -9.27 19.21
N VAL A 204 0.31 -9.63 19.93
CA VAL A 204 0.25 -9.87 21.38
C VAL A 204 -0.35 -8.66 22.10
N GLY A 205 -1.36 -8.90 22.92
CA GLY A 205 -2.05 -7.87 23.69
C GLY A 205 -3.28 -7.25 23.02
N HIS A 206 -3.64 -7.68 21.81
CA HIS A 206 -4.80 -7.19 21.08
C HIS A 206 -5.84 -8.27 20.84
N ALA A 207 -7.13 -7.91 20.91
CA ALA A 207 -8.24 -8.80 20.55
C ALA A 207 -8.45 -8.86 19.02
N GLU A 208 -8.07 -7.79 18.32
CA GLU A 208 -8.16 -7.65 16.87
C GLU A 208 -6.89 -6.97 16.34
N SER A 209 -6.60 -7.15 15.04
CA SER A 209 -5.48 -6.46 14.41
C SER A 209 -5.74 -4.96 14.31
N PRO A 210 -4.91 -4.10 14.93
CA PRO A 210 -5.06 -2.65 14.86
C PRO A 210 -5.02 -2.11 13.43
N ALA A 211 -4.19 -2.69 12.59
CA ALA A 211 -4.01 -2.28 11.19
C ALA A 211 -5.18 -2.67 10.28
N LEU A 212 -6.05 -3.56 10.73
CA LEU A 212 -7.24 -3.97 9.99
C LEU A 212 -8.54 -3.41 10.58
N ASN A 213 -8.48 -2.68 11.70
CA ASN A 213 -9.65 -2.09 12.32
C ASN A 213 -10.02 -0.76 11.65
N GLU A 214 -11.07 -0.78 10.83
CA GLU A 214 -11.51 0.38 10.03
C GLU A 214 -11.92 1.58 10.90
N ASP A 215 -12.72 1.35 11.93
CA ASP A 215 -13.21 2.42 12.81
C ASP A 215 -12.06 3.13 13.52
N ARG A 216 -11.07 2.36 13.93
CA ARG A 216 -9.86 2.88 14.51
C ARG A 216 -9.06 3.72 13.50
N LEU A 217 -8.80 3.19 12.31
CA LEU A 217 -8.03 3.89 11.28
C LEU A 217 -8.71 5.20 10.89
N ARG A 218 -10.03 5.22 10.78
CA ARG A 218 -10.80 6.44 10.53
C ARG A 218 -10.64 7.46 11.65
N ARG A 219 -10.80 7.02 12.90
CA ARG A 219 -10.76 7.89 14.07
C ARG A 219 -9.37 8.44 14.37
N ASP A 220 -8.36 7.55 14.39
CA ASP A 220 -7.03 7.89 14.91
C ASP A 220 -6.15 8.58 13.86
N PHE A 221 -6.39 8.30 12.57
CA PHE A 221 -5.57 8.83 11.48
C PHE A 221 -6.34 9.72 10.49
N ASN A 222 -7.62 9.97 10.74
CA ASN A 222 -8.48 10.76 9.83
C ASN A 222 -8.42 10.25 8.38
N LEU A 223 -8.52 8.93 8.20
CA LEU A 223 -8.44 8.29 6.90
C LEU A 223 -9.79 8.20 6.21
N THR A 224 -9.77 8.24 4.90
CA THR A 224 -10.87 7.74 4.05
C THR A 224 -10.61 6.27 3.77
N VAL A 225 -11.40 5.38 4.35
CA VAL A 225 -11.27 3.92 4.27
C VAL A 225 -12.45 3.35 3.49
#